data_c63fb31719b39b5dfbc683d4a6f54c2c
#
_entry.id   c63fb31719b39b5dfbc683d4a6f54c2c
#
_cell.length_a   1.000
_cell.length_b   1.000
_cell.length_c   1.000
_cell.angle_alpha   90.00
_cell.angle_beta   90.00
_cell.angle_gamma   90.00
#
_symmetry.space_group_name_H-M   'P 1'
#
loop_
_entity.id
_entity.type
_entity.pdbx_description
1 polymer ?
#
loop_
_entity_poly.entity_id
_entity_poly.type
_entity_poly.pdbx_seq_one_letter_code
_entity_poly.pdbx_strand_id
1 'polypeptide(L)'
;FSGMEIETICRYNLPVCIVVFNNGGIYRGSDVNPTGGEDVAPTVFVKSARYDKMMEAFGGLGFNVTSPDELKRAVNEAIGSGKPALVNAVIDESAGTESGRIGNLNPQSVVATK
;
A
#
# COMPACT_ATOMS: atom_id res chain seq x y z
N PHE A 1 -10.69 -1.63 -2.59
CA PHE A 1 -12.04 -1.79 -3.14
C PHE A 1 -12.08 -2.65 -4.39
N SER A 2 -10.99 -2.71 -5.15
CA SER A 2 -10.95 -3.39 -6.44
C SER A 2 -9.90 -4.50 -6.50
N GLY A 3 -9.65 -5.18 -5.38
CA GLY A 3 -8.66 -6.25 -5.31
C GLY A 3 -8.89 -7.37 -6.32
N MET A 4 -10.15 -7.67 -6.65
CA MET A 4 -10.49 -8.71 -7.62
C MET A 4 -10.24 -8.31 -9.07
N GLU A 5 -9.95 -7.03 -9.36
CA GLU A 5 -9.49 -6.62 -10.68
C GLU A 5 -8.10 -7.21 -11.04
N ILE A 6 -7.39 -7.71 -10.05
CA ILE A 6 -6.15 -8.47 -10.27
C ILE A 6 -6.42 -9.72 -11.12
N GLU A 7 -7.54 -10.39 -10.90
CA GLU A 7 -7.97 -11.52 -11.76
C GLU A 7 -8.11 -11.08 -13.22
N THR A 8 -8.80 -9.95 -13.45
CA THR A 8 -8.98 -9.39 -14.80
C THR A 8 -7.63 -9.08 -15.46
N ILE A 9 -6.73 -8.45 -14.73
CA ILE A 9 -5.37 -8.13 -15.20
C ILE A 9 -4.62 -9.40 -15.61
N CYS A 10 -4.70 -10.45 -14.80
CA CYS A 10 -4.06 -11.73 -15.09
C CYS A 10 -4.73 -12.46 -16.25
N ARG A 11 -6.06 -12.48 -16.30
CA ARG A 11 -6.82 -13.16 -17.36
C ARG A 11 -6.51 -12.59 -18.74
N TYR A 12 -6.35 -11.27 -18.85
CA TYR A 12 -5.98 -10.61 -20.10
C TYR A 12 -4.46 -10.46 -20.28
N ASN A 13 -3.67 -10.95 -19.34
CA ASN A 13 -2.21 -10.85 -19.34
C ASN A 13 -1.70 -9.42 -19.59
N LEU A 14 -2.30 -8.46 -18.89
CA LEU A 14 -1.93 -7.05 -19.04
C LEU A 14 -0.59 -6.79 -18.37
N PRO A 15 0.33 -6.05 -19.00
CA PRO A 15 1.65 -5.75 -18.43
C PRO A 15 1.57 -4.62 -17.39
N VAL A 16 0.79 -4.83 -16.34
CA VAL A 16 0.56 -3.87 -15.27
C VAL A 16 1.40 -4.27 -14.06
N CYS A 17 2.16 -3.33 -13.53
CA CYS A 17 2.85 -3.46 -12.26
C CYS A 17 2.13 -2.62 -11.19
N ILE A 18 1.53 -3.28 -10.20
CA ILE A 18 0.88 -2.64 -9.06
C ILE A 18 1.89 -2.59 -7.91
N VAL A 19 2.06 -1.41 -7.31
CA VAL A 19 2.84 -1.27 -6.08
C VAL A 19 1.90 -0.90 -4.94
N VAL A 20 1.84 -1.74 -3.92
CA VAL A 20 1.08 -1.51 -2.70
C VAL A 20 2.03 -1.02 -1.63
N PHE A 21 1.87 0.22 -1.19
CA PHE A 21 2.57 0.75 -0.02
C PHE A 21 1.86 0.27 1.25
N ASN A 22 2.34 -0.83 1.79
CA ASN A 22 1.70 -1.52 2.90
C ASN A 22 2.16 -0.96 4.24
N ASN A 23 1.37 -0.05 4.80
CA ASN A 23 1.58 0.51 6.14
C ASN A 23 0.69 -0.14 7.22
N GLY A 24 0.01 -1.24 6.91
CA GLY A 24 -0.84 -1.95 7.87
C GLY A 24 -2.24 -1.37 8.08
N GLY A 25 -2.64 -0.34 7.34
CA GLY A 25 -3.98 0.24 7.50
C GLY A 25 -4.22 1.50 6.70
N ILE A 26 -5.31 2.16 7.04
CA ILE A 26 -5.64 3.51 6.57
C ILE A 26 -4.97 4.51 7.53
N TYR A 27 -4.40 5.59 7.02
CA TYR A 27 -3.68 6.61 7.78
C TYR A 27 -2.38 6.11 8.42
N ARG A 28 -2.38 5.84 9.74
CA ARG A 28 -1.20 5.47 10.53
C ARG A 28 -1.07 3.97 10.80
N GLY A 29 -1.72 3.14 10.01
CA GLY A 29 -1.67 1.71 10.23
C GLY A 29 -2.17 1.33 11.64
N SER A 30 -1.37 0.59 12.39
CA SER A 30 -1.74 0.09 13.72
C SER A 30 -1.75 1.16 14.83
N ASP A 31 -1.12 2.32 14.61
CA ASP A 31 -1.04 3.41 15.61
C ASP A 31 -2.39 4.04 15.94
N VAL A 32 -3.38 3.85 15.09
CA VAL A 32 -4.74 4.39 15.31
C VAL A 32 -5.65 3.46 16.09
N ASN A 33 -5.13 2.39 16.68
CA ASN A 33 -5.93 1.53 17.56
C ASN A 33 -6.12 2.18 18.94
N PRO A 34 -7.26 2.81 19.22
CA PRO A 34 -7.45 3.60 20.45
C PRO A 34 -7.51 2.76 21.71
N THR A 35 -7.81 1.47 21.60
CA THR A 35 -8.00 0.58 22.75
C THR A 35 -6.73 -0.18 23.10
N GLY A 36 -5.76 -0.27 22.16
CA GLY A 36 -4.51 -1.01 22.36
C GLY A 36 -4.70 -2.51 22.63
N GLY A 37 -5.94 -3.00 22.54
CA GLY A 37 -6.34 -4.36 22.87
C GLY A 37 -6.65 -5.21 21.64
N GLU A 38 -7.45 -6.25 21.86
CA GLU A 38 -7.88 -7.18 20.82
C GLU A 38 -8.87 -6.55 19.82
N ASP A 39 -9.57 -5.47 20.25
CA ASP A 39 -10.47 -4.71 19.37
C ASP A 39 -9.68 -3.68 18.56
N VAL A 40 -9.27 -4.10 17.38
CA VAL A 40 -8.59 -3.20 16.46
C VAL A 40 -9.57 -2.20 15.81
N ALA A 41 -9.11 -0.96 15.62
CA ALA A 41 -9.92 0.04 14.92
C ALA A 41 -10.23 -0.42 13.49
N PRO A 42 -11.38 -0.03 12.91
CA PRO A 42 -11.74 -0.39 11.53
C PRO A 42 -10.74 0.04 10.46
N THR A 43 -9.88 0.98 10.79
CA THR A 43 -8.81 1.50 9.91
C THR A 43 -7.52 0.70 9.98
N VAL A 44 -7.42 -0.28 10.88
CA VAL A 44 -6.27 -1.18 11.01
C VAL A 44 -6.53 -2.45 10.24
N PHE A 45 -5.62 -2.78 9.33
CA PHE A 45 -5.74 -3.96 8.49
C PHE A 45 -5.03 -5.17 9.10
N VAL A 46 -5.19 -6.32 8.47
CA VAL A 46 -4.49 -7.54 8.86
C VAL A 46 -2.98 -7.27 8.87
N LYS A 47 -2.36 -7.58 10.00
CA LYS A 47 -0.92 -7.39 10.18
C LYS A 47 -0.13 -8.23 9.18
N SER A 48 0.86 -7.59 8.56
CA SER A 48 1.76 -8.25 7.60
C SER A 48 1.03 -8.92 6.43
N ALA A 49 -0.06 -8.31 5.97
CA ALA A 49 -0.81 -8.82 4.83
C ALA A 49 0.09 -8.94 3.58
N ARG A 50 -0.05 -10.06 2.89
CA ARG A 50 0.75 -10.41 1.72
C ARG A 50 -0.09 -10.21 0.46
N TYR A 51 -0.21 -8.97 0.01
CA TYR A 51 -0.99 -8.64 -1.19
C TYR A 51 -0.37 -9.19 -2.47
N ASP A 52 0.94 -9.39 -2.48
CA ASP A 52 1.66 -10.05 -3.58
C ASP A 52 1.12 -11.45 -3.87
N LYS A 53 0.65 -12.16 -2.84
CA LYS A 53 0.07 -13.50 -2.99
C LYS A 53 -1.25 -13.50 -3.78
N MET A 54 -1.99 -12.39 -3.77
CA MET A 54 -3.19 -12.26 -4.61
C MET A 54 -2.84 -12.30 -6.08
N MET A 55 -1.78 -11.63 -6.50
CA MET A 55 -1.29 -11.68 -7.87
C MET A 55 -0.80 -13.08 -8.26
N GLU A 56 -0.03 -13.73 -7.38
CA GLU A 56 0.44 -15.10 -7.59
C GLU A 56 -0.71 -16.10 -7.70
N ALA A 57 -1.78 -15.92 -6.91
CA ALA A 57 -2.96 -16.77 -6.92
C ALA A 57 -3.63 -16.83 -8.32
N PHE A 58 -3.53 -15.77 -9.09
CA PHE A 58 -4.07 -15.69 -10.45
C PHE A 58 -2.99 -15.88 -11.54
N GLY A 59 -1.78 -16.25 -11.16
CA GLY A 59 -0.72 -16.60 -12.10
C GLY A 59 0.20 -15.45 -12.50
N GLY A 60 0.09 -14.28 -11.89
CA GLY A 60 1.00 -13.16 -12.08
C GLY A 60 2.24 -13.25 -11.17
N LEU A 61 3.10 -12.24 -11.25
CA LEU A 61 4.31 -12.14 -10.43
C LEU A 61 4.03 -11.40 -9.13
N GLY A 62 4.43 -11.97 -8.00
CA GLY A 62 4.33 -11.35 -6.69
C GLY A 62 5.71 -11.10 -6.07
N PHE A 63 5.89 -9.90 -5.49
CA PHE A 63 7.10 -9.52 -4.79
C PHE A 63 6.73 -8.94 -3.42
N ASN A 64 7.47 -9.32 -2.38
CA ASN A 64 7.33 -8.73 -1.05
C ASN A 64 8.66 -8.10 -0.67
N VAL A 65 8.68 -6.78 -0.52
CA VAL A 65 9.91 -6.01 -0.33
C VAL A 65 9.82 -5.13 0.91
N THR A 66 10.98 -4.90 1.55
CA THR A 66 11.09 -4.16 2.81
C THR A 66 12.12 -3.04 2.76
N SER A 67 12.81 -2.85 1.62
CA SER A 67 13.79 -1.80 1.44
C SER A 67 13.64 -1.10 0.08
N PRO A 68 14.12 0.14 -0.05
CA PRO A 68 14.10 0.85 -1.33
C PRO A 68 14.86 0.12 -2.45
N ASP A 69 15.98 -0.52 -2.13
CA ASP A 69 16.77 -1.26 -3.12
C ASP A 69 16.02 -2.50 -3.62
N GLU A 70 15.36 -3.24 -2.73
CA GLU A 70 14.51 -4.36 -3.11
C GLU A 70 13.33 -3.90 -3.95
N LEU A 71 12.68 -2.79 -3.58
CA LEU A 71 11.59 -2.21 -4.35
C LEU A 71 12.03 -1.86 -5.77
N LYS A 72 13.17 -1.21 -5.92
CA LYS A 72 13.74 -0.84 -7.22
C LYS A 72 13.97 -2.08 -8.09
N ARG A 73 14.57 -3.12 -7.52
CA ARG A 73 14.82 -4.38 -8.24
C ARG A 73 13.53 -5.07 -8.65
N ALA A 74 12.55 -5.15 -7.73
CA ALA A 74 11.26 -5.77 -7.99
C ALA A 74 10.49 -5.06 -9.11
N VAL A 75 10.43 -3.73 -9.09
CA VAL A 75 9.77 -2.93 -10.12
C VAL A 75 10.46 -3.10 -11.48
N ASN A 76 11.79 -3.07 -11.51
CA ASN A 76 12.54 -3.27 -12.75
C ASN A 76 12.30 -4.67 -13.34
N GLU A 77 12.30 -5.70 -12.51
CA GLU A 77 12.01 -7.06 -12.93
C GLU A 77 10.57 -7.20 -13.42
N ALA A 78 9.62 -6.65 -12.68
CA ALA A 78 8.20 -6.67 -13.05
C ALA A 78 7.95 -6.01 -14.41
N ILE A 79 8.45 -4.81 -14.61
CA ILE A 79 8.30 -4.07 -15.87
C ILE A 79 9.03 -4.79 -17.00
N GLY A 80 10.25 -5.25 -16.77
CA GLY A 80 11.05 -5.98 -17.75
C GLY A 80 10.44 -7.30 -18.17
N SER A 81 9.65 -7.95 -17.33
CA SER A 81 8.99 -9.21 -17.64
C SER A 81 7.82 -9.07 -18.63
N GLY A 82 7.18 -7.91 -18.70
CA GLY A 82 5.97 -7.67 -19.46
C GLY A 82 4.75 -8.45 -18.95
N LYS A 83 4.81 -9.00 -17.74
CA LYS A 83 3.74 -9.78 -17.11
C LYS A 83 2.99 -8.97 -16.05
N PRO A 84 1.75 -9.36 -15.72
CA PRO A 84 1.07 -8.84 -14.54
C PRO A 84 1.91 -9.03 -13.29
N ALA A 85 2.08 -7.98 -12.50
CA ALA A 85 2.89 -8.05 -11.29
C ALA A 85 2.32 -7.19 -10.16
N LEU A 86 2.52 -7.63 -8.92
CA LEU A 86 2.22 -6.86 -7.73
C LEU A 86 3.42 -6.88 -6.77
N VAL A 87 3.87 -5.70 -6.40
CA VAL A 87 4.91 -5.50 -5.39
C VAL A 87 4.25 -5.03 -4.10
N ASN A 88 4.30 -5.86 -3.07
CA ASN A 88 3.91 -5.49 -1.72
C ASN A 88 5.10 -4.83 -1.02
N ALA A 89 5.13 -3.51 -1.00
CA ALA A 89 6.20 -2.75 -0.35
C ALA A 89 5.79 -2.46 1.10
N VAL A 90 6.39 -3.19 2.03
CA VAL A 90 6.17 -2.98 3.46
C VAL A 90 6.94 -1.74 3.89
N ILE A 91 6.20 -0.73 4.35
CA ILE A 91 6.75 0.55 4.77
C ILE A 91 6.57 0.76 6.27
N ASP A 92 7.32 1.70 6.84
CA ASP A 92 7.18 2.09 8.23
C ASP A 92 5.83 2.79 8.44
N GLU A 93 4.99 2.24 9.32
CA GLU A 93 3.67 2.77 9.65
C GLU A 93 3.73 4.18 10.25
N SER A 94 4.83 4.50 10.94
CA SER A 94 5.04 5.79 11.61
C SER A 94 5.69 6.85 10.72
N ALA A 95 6.23 6.46 9.57
CA ALA A 95 6.88 7.37 8.65
C ALA A 95 5.85 8.17 7.85
N GLY A 96 5.83 9.46 8.08
CA GLY A 96 4.99 10.40 7.35
C GLY A 96 3.59 10.58 7.95
N THR A 97 3.37 11.74 8.51
CA THR A 97 2.06 12.17 8.97
C THR A 97 1.42 13.06 7.91
N GLU A 98 0.31 12.64 7.35
CA GLU A 98 -0.46 13.46 6.40
C GLU A 98 -1.15 14.66 7.07
N SER A 99 -1.29 14.63 8.40
CA SER A 99 -1.98 15.67 9.17
C SER A 99 -1.44 17.09 8.92
N GLY A 100 -0.13 17.23 8.72
CA GLY A 100 0.47 18.53 8.43
C GLY A 100 0.15 19.05 7.02
N ARG A 101 -0.05 18.16 6.05
CA ARG A 101 -0.39 18.54 4.67
C ARG A 101 -1.84 18.92 4.51
N ILE A 102 -2.75 18.23 5.18
CA ILE A 102 -4.19 18.56 5.18
C ILE A 102 -4.40 19.91 5.83
N GLY A 103 -3.72 20.21 6.94
CA GLY A 103 -3.76 21.54 7.58
C GLY A 103 -3.27 22.65 6.67
N ASN A 104 -2.24 22.41 5.88
CA ASN A 104 -1.68 23.38 4.93
C ASN A 104 -2.56 23.60 3.70
N LEU A 105 -3.41 22.66 3.36
CA LEU A 105 -4.34 22.76 2.23
C LEU A 105 -5.68 23.41 2.62
N ASN A 106 -5.93 23.65 3.92
CA ASN A 106 -7.16 24.28 4.37
C ASN A 106 -6.99 25.80 4.41
N PRO A 107 -7.57 26.55 3.47
CA PRO A 107 -7.42 28.02 3.41
C PRO A 107 -8.00 28.76 4.62
N GLN A 108 -8.84 28.12 5.42
CA GLN A 108 -9.40 28.73 6.63
C GLN A 108 -8.37 28.88 7.76
N SER A 109 -7.30 28.13 7.75
CA SER A 109 -6.23 28.28 8.74
C SER A 109 -5.34 29.49 8.49
N VAL A 110 -5.42 30.12 7.32
CA VAL A 110 -4.61 31.29 6.93
C VAL A 110 -5.28 32.61 7.35
N VAL A 111 -6.56 32.60 7.66
CA VAL A 111 -7.34 33.82 7.96
C VAL A 111 -7.33 34.15 9.46
N ALA A 112 -6.84 33.28 10.32
CA ALA A 112 -6.86 33.47 11.78
C ALA A 112 -5.66 34.24 12.37
N THR A 113 -4.79 34.78 11.53
CA THR A 113 -3.68 35.64 11.98
C THR A 113 -3.93 37.08 11.59
N LYS A 114 -4.82 37.72 12.36
CA LYS A 114 -4.83 39.19 12.53
C LYS A 114 -4.63 39.50 13.99
#